data_7ca8b3916e0450debb0eb81da5f6179f
#
_entry.id   7ca8b3916e0450debb0eb81da5f6179f
#
_cell.length_a   1.000
_cell.length_b   1.000
_cell.length_c   1.000
_cell.angle_alpha   90.00
_cell.angle_beta   90.00
_cell.angle_gamma   90.00
#
_symmetry.space_group_name_H-M   'P 1'
#
loop_
_entity.id
_entity.type
_entity.pdbx_description
1 polymer ?
#
loop_
_entity_poly.entity_id
_entity_poly.type
_entity_poly.pdbx_seq_one_letter_code
_entity_poly.pdbx_strand_id
1 'polypeptide(L)'
;CGNLISVPTNKSININGATVSAAHTDVSCFGDNDGSITLTPGGIGPFTYQWSPNVSSNNTATNITAGTYTVTISPSNGACSALATVTVTEPPDMVLQNRNSVSGVCGASNGSIATTISGGTAPYQYQWSPSGGTGASASSLAPGNYTLTVIDNNNCDFTQTFNVPDNNSINASVNTIQNVSCKNGTDGEITLSVTGVSASATYQWSNGA
;
A
#
# COMPACT_ATOMS: atom_id res chain seq x y z
N CYS A 1 13.46 -8.13 45.46
CA CYS A 1 13.36 -9.37 46.23
C CYS A 1 14.73 -10.00 46.45
N GLY A 2 15.70 -9.27 46.95
CA GLY A 2 17.06 -9.73 47.17
C GLY A 2 17.54 -9.56 48.61
N ASN A 3 16.76 -10.00 49.59
CA ASN A 3 17.24 -10.05 50.97
C ASN A 3 17.42 -11.52 51.39
N LEU A 4 18.66 -11.94 51.55
CA LEU A 4 18.99 -13.22 52.15
C LEU A 4 18.60 -13.17 53.62
N ILE A 5 17.50 -13.77 53.98
CA ILE A 5 17.14 -14.07 55.35
C ILE A 5 17.83 -15.38 55.74
N SER A 6 18.67 -15.34 56.75
CA SER A 6 19.21 -16.57 57.36
C SER A 6 18.02 -17.35 58.00
N VAL A 7 17.72 -18.51 57.47
CA VAL A 7 16.65 -19.36 57.91
C VAL A 7 17.19 -20.41 58.90
N PRO A 8 16.58 -20.60 60.07
CA PRO A 8 16.90 -21.74 60.92
C PRO A 8 16.55 -23.07 60.21
N THR A 9 17.41 -24.02 60.35
CA THR A 9 17.35 -25.37 59.77
C THR A 9 15.96 -25.99 59.91
N ASN A 10 15.38 -26.40 58.70
CA ASN A 10 14.15 -27.14 58.48
C ASN A 10 12.87 -26.40 58.13
N LYS A 11 12.93 -25.21 57.54
CA LYS A 11 11.77 -24.63 56.89
C LYS A 11 12.08 -24.38 55.39
N SER A 12 11.46 -25.14 54.48
CA SER A 12 11.53 -24.85 53.06
C SER A 12 10.75 -23.57 52.81
N ILE A 13 11.43 -22.49 52.42
CA ILE A 13 10.80 -21.27 51.95
C ILE A 13 10.69 -21.42 50.44
N ASN A 14 9.48 -21.70 49.95
CA ASN A 14 9.14 -21.58 48.53
C ASN A 14 9.04 -20.08 48.20
N ILE A 15 10.12 -19.52 47.65
CA ILE A 15 10.12 -18.17 47.05
C ILE A 15 9.57 -18.30 45.61
N ASN A 16 8.30 -18.69 45.50
CA ASN A 16 7.62 -18.74 44.23
C ASN A 16 7.17 -17.30 43.84
N GLY A 17 8.09 -16.54 43.25
CA GLY A 17 7.73 -15.32 42.55
C GLY A 17 6.81 -15.61 41.38
N ALA A 18 6.10 -14.60 40.89
CA ALA A 18 5.38 -14.72 39.64
C ALA A 18 6.35 -15.02 38.49
N THR A 19 5.90 -15.84 37.56
CA THR A 19 6.53 -16.02 36.23
C THR A 19 5.52 -15.65 35.17
N VAL A 20 5.96 -15.40 33.95
CA VAL A 20 5.05 -15.07 32.85
C VAL A 20 5.62 -15.60 31.53
N SER A 21 4.74 -16.19 30.73
CA SER A 21 4.94 -16.38 29.30
C SER A 21 3.91 -15.53 28.55
N ALA A 22 4.27 -15.06 27.36
CA ALA A 22 3.42 -14.24 26.51
C ALA A 22 3.35 -14.83 25.12
N ALA A 23 2.14 -14.84 24.57
CA ALA A 23 1.88 -15.07 23.15
C ALA A 23 1.28 -13.79 22.58
N HIS A 24 1.50 -13.50 21.32
CA HIS A 24 0.92 -12.34 20.64
C HIS A 24 0.53 -12.68 19.22
N THR A 25 -0.35 -11.85 18.66
CA THR A 25 -0.62 -11.76 17.22
C THR A 25 -0.22 -10.38 16.76
N ASP A 26 0.48 -10.32 15.64
CA ASP A 26 0.84 -9.06 14.99
C ASP A 26 -0.37 -8.44 14.32
N VAL A 27 -0.27 -7.16 14.00
CA VAL A 27 -1.29 -6.41 13.27
C VAL A 27 -1.31 -6.88 11.82
N SER A 28 -2.50 -7.08 11.25
CA SER A 28 -2.65 -7.65 9.91
C SER A 28 -2.35 -6.66 8.79
N CYS A 29 -2.70 -5.39 8.95
CA CYS A 29 -2.46 -4.32 7.99
C CYS A 29 -1.72 -3.15 8.63
N PHE A 30 -0.94 -2.42 7.83
CA PHE A 30 -0.26 -1.21 8.29
C PHE A 30 -1.26 -0.20 8.89
N GLY A 31 -0.99 0.23 10.11
CA GLY A 31 -1.79 1.22 10.82
C GLY A 31 -3.07 0.69 11.47
N ASP A 32 -3.39 -0.59 11.33
CA ASP A 32 -4.54 -1.19 11.99
C ASP A 32 -4.30 -1.42 13.49
N ASN A 33 -5.34 -1.90 14.16
CA ASN A 33 -5.32 -2.14 15.61
C ASN A 33 -5.92 -3.50 16.00
N ASP A 34 -5.69 -4.52 15.17
CA ASP A 34 -6.20 -5.88 15.40
C ASP A 34 -5.18 -6.81 16.10
N GLY A 35 -4.04 -6.28 16.51
CA GLY A 35 -3.05 -6.99 17.30
C GLY A 35 -3.57 -7.42 18.67
N SER A 36 -2.96 -8.46 19.24
CA SER A 36 -3.32 -8.94 20.58
C SER A 36 -2.12 -9.53 21.34
N ILE A 37 -2.21 -9.49 22.67
CA ILE A 37 -1.25 -10.15 23.58
C ILE A 37 -2.05 -10.95 24.60
N THR A 38 -1.61 -12.18 24.84
CA THR A 38 -2.15 -13.06 25.88
C THR A 38 -1.02 -13.53 26.80
N LEU A 39 -1.19 -13.26 28.09
CA LEU A 39 -0.24 -13.64 29.13
C LEU A 39 -0.70 -14.90 29.86
N THR A 40 0.24 -15.78 30.11
CA THR A 40 0.04 -16.95 30.95
C THR A 40 0.93 -16.80 32.19
N PRO A 41 0.38 -16.32 33.31
CA PRO A 41 1.12 -16.20 34.56
C PRO A 41 1.32 -17.57 35.22
N GLY A 42 2.49 -17.76 35.83
CA GLY A 42 2.80 -18.87 36.69
C GLY A 42 3.05 -18.43 38.11
N GLY A 43 2.84 -19.31 39.08
CA GLY A 43 2.94 -19.03 40.50
C GLY A 43 1.58 -19.13 41.20
N ILE A 44 1.48 -18.58 42.42
CA ILE A 44 0.25 -18.62 43.25
C ILE A 44 -0.52 -17.33 43.05
N GLY A 45 -1.67 -17.38 42.36
CA GLY A 45 -2.60 -16.23 42.18
C GLY A 45 -3.48 -15.97 43.38
N PRO A 46 -4.40 -15.00 43.28
CA PRO A 46 -4.73 -14.22 42.09
C PRO A 46 -3.64 -13.18 41.73
N PHE A 47 -3.68 -12.73 40.43
CA PHE A 47 -2.70 -11.77 39.87
C PHE A 47 -3.39 -10.47 39.49
N THR A 48 -2.65 -9.36 39.61
CA THR A 48 -3.00 -8.05 39.04
C THR A 48 -2.04 -7.73 37.90
N TYR A 49 -2.52 -6.97 36.90
CA TYR A 49 -1.80 -6.63 35.69
C TYR A 49 -1.71 -5.13 35.54
N GLN A 50 -0.51 -4.63 35.29
CA GLN A 50 -0.27 -3.22 35.00
C GLN A 50 0.47 -3.10 33.68
N TRP A 51 -0.22 -2.62 32.66
CA TRP A 51 0.26 -2.45 31.32
C TRP A 51 0.82 -1.04 31.08
N SER A 52 1.87 -0.96 30.27
CA SER A 52 2.41 0.29 29.74
C SER A 52 2.74 0.10 28.24
N PRO A 53 2.05 0.81 27.35
CA PRO A 53 0.90 1.70 27.59
C PRO A 53 -0.29 0.96 28.22
N ASN A 54 -1.19 1.71 28.87
CA ASN A 54 -2.36 1.14 29.57
C ASN A 54 -3.44 0.69 28.58
N VAL A 55 -3.32 -0.51 28.05
CA VAL A 55 -4.20 -1.11 27.04
C VAL A 55 -5.17 -2.15 27.62
N SER A 56 -4.93 -2.61 28.85
CA SER A 56 -5.75 -3.61 29.52
C SER A 56 -5.54 -3.57 31.04
N SER A 57 -6.47 -4.16 31.81
CA SER A 57 -6.31 -4.48 33.22
C SER A 57 -6.27 -5.99 33.50
N ASN A 58 -6.33 -6.81 32.45
CA ASN A 58 -6.40 -8.27 32.50
C ASN A 58 -5.11 -8.90 31.91
N ASN A 59 -5.08 -10.24 31.90
CA ASN A 59 -4.00 -10.99 31.28
C ASN A 59 -4.03 -10.96 29.74
N THR A 60 -5.00 -10.33 29.13
CA THR A 60 -5.14 -10.17 27.67
C THR A 60 -5.29 -8.70 27.30
N ALA A 61 -4.64 -8.30 26.22
CA ALA A 61 -4.87 -7.04 25.54
C ALA A 61 -5.25 -7.35 24.09
N THR A 62 -6.32 -6.76 23.59
CA THR A 62 -6.84 -6.96 22.23
C THR A 62 -7.10 -5.61 21.58
N ASN A 63 -7.20 -5.59 20.26
CA ASN A 63 -7.40 -4.37 19.48
C ASN A 63 -6.29 -3.35 19.75
N ILE A 64 -5.05 -3.82 19.74
CA ILE A 64 -3.85 -2.99 19.96
C ILE A 64 -3.10 -2.79 18.65
N THR A 65 -2.47 -1.65 18.53
CA THR A 65 -1.62 -1.28 17.40
C THR A 65 -0.24 -1.93 17.50
N ALA A 66 0.56 -1.85 16.44
CA ALA A 66 1.98 -2.18 16.52
C ALA A 66 2.69 -1.30 17.56
N GLY A 67 3.60 -1.91 18.30
CA GLY A 67 4.33 -1.23 19.38
C GLY A 67 4.93 -2.19 20.38
N THR A 68 5.63 -1.62 21.35
CA THR A 68 6.21 -2.38 22.46
C THR A 68 5.39 -2.17 23.72
N TYR A 69 4.95 -3.28 24.30
CA TYR A 69 4.09 -3.32 25.49
C TYR A 69 4.87 -3.96 26.63
N THR A 70 4.88 -3.30 27.79
CA THR A 70 5.41 -3.87 29.03
C THR A 70 4.25 -4.13 29.99
N VAL A 71 4.32 -5.24 30.73
CA VAL A 71 3.33 -5.57 31.73
C VAL A 71 4.00 -6.07 32.99
N THR A 72 3.61 -5.47 34.10
CA THR A 72 3.99 -5.95 35.44
C THR A 72 2.86 -6.80 36.00
N ILE A 73 3.19 -8.03 36.39
CA ILE A 73 2.26 -9.00 36.95
C ILE A 73 2.60 -9.18 38.43
N SER A 74 1.67 -8.82 39.29
CA SER A 74 1.86 -8.85 40.75
C SER A 74 0.89 -9.85 41.40
N PRO A 75 1.40 -10.87 42.11
CA PRO A 75 0.55 -11.80 42.86
C PRO A 75 0.01 -11.12 44.13
N SER A 76 -1.25 -11.38 44.48
CA SER A 76 -1.93 -10.74 45.64
C SER A 76 -1.38 -11.21 46.98
N ASN A 77 -0.59 -12.26 47.04
CA ASN A 77 0.05 -12.80 48.26
C ASN A 77 1.32 -12.06 48.69
N GLY A 78 1.69 -10.96 47.99
CA GLY A 78 2.89 -10.19 48.26
C GLY A 78 4.22 -10.80 47.78
N ALA A 79 4.16 -11.91 46.97
CA ALA A 79 5.32 -12.47 46.34
C ALA A 79 5.90 -11.53 45.24
N CYS A 80 7.11 -11.85 44.75
CA CYS A 80 7.76 -11.02 43.74
C CYS A 80 6.98 -10.97 42.45
N SER A 81 6.85 -9.74 41.87
CA SER A 81 6.23 -9.50 40.57
C SER A 81 7.10 -9.99 39.42
N ALA A 82 6.49 -10.32 38.30
CA ALA A 82 7.14 -10.60 37.02
C ALA A 82 6.91 -9.41 36.05
N LEU A 83 7.87 -9.21 35.17
CA LEU A 83 7.80 -8.24 34.07
C LEU A 83 7.89 -9.00 32.75
N ALA A 84 6.99 -8.69 31.83
CA ALA A 84 7.08 -9.12 30.44
C ALA A 84 7.17 -7.90 29.51
N THR A 85 7.93 -8.03 28.44
CA THR A 85 7.96 -7.06 27.34
C THR A 85 7.65 -7.81 26.06
N VAL A 86 6.66 -7.32 25.31
CA VAL A 86 6.18 -7.91 24.05
C VAL A 86 6.16 -6.83 22.98
N THR A 87 6.71 -7.14 21.81
CA THR A 87 6.61 -6.27 20.65
C THR A 87 5.62 -6.86 19.68
N VAL A 88 4.57 -6.11 19.37
CA VAL A 88 3.61 -6.38 18.31
C VAL A 88 4.08 -5.62 17.08
N THR A 89 4.21 -6.31 15.95
CA THR A 89 4.67 -5.73 14.68
C THR A 89 3.51 -5.54 13.71
N GLU A 90 3.76 -4.80 12.62
CA GLU A 90 2.85 -4.62 11.51
C GLU A 90 3.60 -4.77 10.19
N PRO A 91 2.95 -5.18 9.10
CA PRO A 91 3.58 -5.17 7.77
C PRO A 91 3.87 -3.73 7.34
N PRO A 92 4.87 -3.52 6.46
CA PRO A 92 5.14 -2.19 5.91
C PRO A 92 3.97 -1.73 5.04
N ASP A 93 3.72 -0.41 5.00
CA ASP A 93 2.67 0.19 4.16
C ASP A 93 2.84 -0.15 2.68
N MET A 94 1.72 -0.39 1.99
CA MET A 94 1.73 -0.59 0.54
C MET A 94 1.95 0.74 -0.17
N VAL A 95 3.04 0.82 -0.94
CA VAL A 95 3.40 2.03 -1.68
C VAL A 95 3.64 1.72 -3.16
N LEU A 96 3.20 2.65 -4.00
CA LEU A 96 3.43 2.60 -5.43
C LEU A 96 4.85 3.08 -5.76
N GLN A 97 5.72 2.20 -6.28
CA GLN A 97 7.11 2.51 -6.62
C GLN A 97 7.26 3.14 -7.99
N ASN A 98 6.49 2.68 -8.99
CA ASN A 98 6.53 3.17 -10.36
C ASN A 98 5.13 3.52 -10.86
N ARG A 99 5.03 4.60 -11.64
CA ARG A 99 3.83 5.02 -12.35
C ARG A 99 4.21 5.44 -13.77
N ASN A 100 4.33 4.47 -14.64
CA ASN A 100 4.54 4.74 -16.05
C ASN A 100 3.21 4.61 -16.78
N SER A 101 2.68 5.72 -17.25
CA SER A 101 1.51 5.73 -18.15
C SER A 101 1.97 6.16 -19.54
N VAL A 102 1.55 5.40 -20.54
CA VAL A 102 1.71 5.75 -21.95
C VAL A 102 0.37 6.25 -22.46
N SER A 103 0.39 7.43 -23.08
CA SER A 103 -0.81 8.07 -23.64
C SER A 103 -1.43 7.25 -24.78
N GLY A 104 -2.76 7.26 -24.87
CA GLY A 104 -3.45 6.88 -26.09
C GLY A 104 -3.18 7.87 -27.22
N VAL A 105 -3.18 7.41 -28.44
CA VAL A 105 -2.96 8.24 -29.64
C VAL A 105 -4.24 8.26 -30.46
N CYS A 106 -4.73 9.43 -30.81
CA CYS A 106 -5.89 9.64 -31.69
C CYS A 106 -7.15 8.87 -31.25
N GLY A 107 -7.51 8.91 -29.98
CA GLY A 107 -8.68 8.22 -29.45
C GLY A 107 -8.60 6.69 -29.49
N ALA A 108 -7.46 6.12 -29.91
CA ALA A 108 -7.27 4.68 -29.94
C ALA A 108 -7.05 4.10 -28.55
N SER A 109 -7.52 2.86 -28.33
CA SER A 109 -7.28 2.10 -27.10
C SER A 109 -5.88 1.48 -27.11
N ASN A 110 -4.84 2.30 -27.14
CA ASN A 110 -3.44 1.86 -27.18
C ASN A 110 -2.61 2.40 -26.00
N GLY A 111 -3.25 3.06 -25.05
CA GLY A 111 -2.64 3.47 -23.80
C GLY A 111 -2.25 2.29 -22.91
N SER A 112 -1.32 2.51 -22.00
CA SER A 112 -0.92 1.50 -21.00
C SER A 112 -0.49 2.15 -19.70
N ILE A 113 -0.62 1.41 -18.61
CA ILE A 113 -0.15 1.77 -17.29
C ILE A 113 0.66 0.59 -16.75
N ALA A 114 1.88 0.85 -16.29
CA ALA A 114 2.69 -0.14 -15.59
C ALA A 114 2.97 0.34 -14.19
N THR A 115 2.76 -0.55 -13.21
CA THR A 115 2.94 -0.26 -11.79
C THR A 115 3.80 -1.31 -11.10
N THR A 116 4.43 -0.89 -10.02
CA THR A 116 5.13 -1.79 -9.10
C THR A 116 4.74 -1.38 -7.68
N ILE A 117 4.27 -2.34 -6.89
CA ILE A 117 3.92 -2.17 -5.48
C ILE A 117 5.03 -2.76 -4.62
N SER A 118 5.30 -2.11 -3.50
CA SER A 118 6.12 -2.64 -2.41
C SER A 118 5.40 -2.44 -1.07
N GLY A 119 5.80 -3.18 -0.05
CA GLY A 119 5.09 -3.19 1.24
C GLY A 119 3.90 -4.14 1.24
N GLY A 120 3.14 -4.17 2.33
CA GLY A 120 2.11 -5.18 2.56
C GLY A 120 2.68 -6.61 2.63
N THR A 121 1.82 -7.59 2.46
CA THR A 121 2.15 -9.03 2.52
C THR A 121 1.85 -9.69 1.17
N ALA A 122 2.89 -10.09 0.43
CA ALA A 122 2.69 -10.80 -0.85
C ALA A 122 2.08 -12.21 -0.64
N PRO A 123 1.35 -12.77 -1.63
CA PRO A 123 1.11 -12.25 -2.98
C PRO A 123 0.03 -11.16 -3.06
N TYR A 124 0.10 -10.36 -4.13
CA TYR A 124 -0.89 -9.30 -4.37
C TYR A 124 -1.90 -9.71 -5.44
N GLN A 125 -3.14 -9.27 -5.29
CA GLN A 125 -4.20 -9.31 -6.29
C GLN A 125 -4.42 -7.90 -6.83
N TYR A 126 -4.56 -7.78 -8.15
CA TYR A 126 -4.73 -6.50 -8.83
C TYR A 126 -6.08 -6.47 -9.53
N GLN A 127 -6.75 -5.33 -9.50
CA GLN A 127 -7.98 -5.07 -10.21
C GLN A 127 -7.99 -3.66 -10.76
N TRP A 128 -8.29 -3.53 -12.06
CA TRP A 128 -8.42 -2.24 -12.74
C TRP A 128 -9.87 -1.94 -13.06
N SER A 129 -10.28 -0.71 -12.90
CA SER A 129 -11.63 -0.23 -13.24
C SER A 129 -11.51 1.09 -14.04
N PRO A 130 -12.30 1.27 -15.12
CA PRO A 130 -13.39 0.41 -15.61
C PRO A 130 -12.92 -0.82 -16.41
N SER A 131 -11.66 -0.87 -16.83
CA SER A 131 -11.05 -1.98 -17.58
C SER A 131 -9.55 -1.99 -17.36
N GLY A 132 -8.81 -3.02 -17.78
CA GLY A 132 -7.35 -3.11 -17.66
C GLY A 132 -6.85 -4.45 -17.14
N GLY A 133 -7.76 -5.36 -16.73
CA GLY A 133 -7.42 -6.72 -16.31
C GLY A 133 -7.05 -6.83 -14.81
N THR A 134 -6.33 -7.92 -14.48
CA THR A 134 -5.99 -8.32 -13.10
C THR A 134 -4.48 -8.45 -12.87
N GLY A 135 -3.67 -7.82 -13.71
CA GLY A 135 -2.21 -7.78 -13.57
C GLY A 135 -1.72 -6.45 -13.01
N ALA A 136 -0.43 -6.41 -12.63
CA ALA A 136 0.23 -5.17 -12.21
C ALA A 136 0.32 -4.11 -13.33
N SER A 137 0.06 -4.50 -14.57
CA SER A 137 0.05 -3.63 -15.74
C SER A 137 -1.30 -3.73 -16.44
N ALA A 138 -1.76 -2.61 -16.96
CA ALA A 138 -2.94 -2.52 -17.83
C ALA A 138 -2.51 -2.03 -19.22
N SER A 139 -3.08 -2.58 -20.26
CA SER A 139 -2.79 -2.26 -21.67
C SER A 139 -4.06 -2.12 -22.49
N SER A 140 -3.93 -1.63 -23.71
CA SER A 140 -5.06 -1.38 -24.60
C SER A 140 -6.11 -0.45 -23.99
N LEU A 141 -5.65 0.58 -23.30
CA LEU A 141 -6.49 1.54 -22.60
C LEU A 141 -6.86 2.69 -23.53
N ALA A 142 -8.13 3.04 -23.55
CA ALA A 142 -8.59 4.29 -24.14
C ALA A 142 -8.15 5.46 -23.24
N PRO A 143 -8.08 6.69 -23.77
CA PRO A 143 -7.93 7.87 -22.93
C PRO A 143 -9.01 7.93 -21.83
N GLY A 144 -8.60 8.25 -20.60
CA GLY A 144 -9.50 8.29 -19.46
C GLY A 144 -8.86 8.02 -18.12
N ASN A 145 -9.67 7.95 -17.08
CA ASN A 145 -9.23 7.65 -15.72
C ASN A 145 -9.42 6.15 -15.41
N TYR A 146 -8.39 5.57 -14.80
CA TYR A 146 -8.36 4.18 -14.39
C TYR A 146 -7.95 4.08 -12.93
N THR A 147 -8.71 3.32 -12.16
CA THR A 147 -8.39 3.06 -10.76
C THR A 147 -7.83 1.66 -10.62
N LEU A 148 -6.65 1.57 -10.05
CA LEU A 148 -6.05 0.32 -9.60
C LEU A 148 -6.45 0.09 -8.15
N THR A 149 -6.97 -1.10 -7.86
CA THR A 149 -7.10 -1.64 -6.51
C THR A 149 -6.14 -2.81 -6.38
N VAL A 150 -5.32 -2.79 -5.35
CA VAL A 150 -4.41 -3.88 -4.99
C VAL A 150 -4.84 -4.42 -3.63
N ILE A 151 -4.96 -5.73 -3.52
CA ILE A 151 -5.26 -6.43 -2.27
C ILE A 151 -4.10 -7.37 -1.98
N ASP A 152 -3.54 -7.29 -0.80
CA ASP A 152 -2.46 -8.16 -0.36
C ASP A 152 -2.98 -9.49 0.23
N ASN A 153 -2.08 -10.37 0.67
CA ASN A 153 -2.45 -11.66 1.24
C ASN A 153 -3.18 -11.57 2.59
N ASN A 154 -3.06 -10.45 3.29
CA ASN A 154 -3.77 -10.18 4.55
C ASN A 154 -5.11 -9.47 4.34
N ASN A 155 -5.56 -9.30 3.08
CA ASN A 155 -6.72 -8.53 2.65
C ASN A 155 -6.62 -7.02 2.92
N CYS A 156 -5.42 -6.49 3.07
CA CYS A 156 -5.20 -5.05 3.10
C CYS A 156 -5.33 -4.48 1.69
N ASP A 157 -6.01 -3.35 1.53
CA ASP A 157 -6.26 -2.74 0.23
C ASP A 157 -5.45 -1.45 0.02
N PHE A 158 -5.05 -1.25 -1.22
CA PHE A 158 -4.42 -0.02 -1.71
C PHE A 158 -5.13 0.40 -2.99
N THR A 159 -5.49 1.67 -3.11
CA THR A 159 -6.14 2.21 -4.31
C THR A 159 -5.39 3.41 -4.87
N GLN A 160 -5.28 3.47 -6.21
CA GLN A 160 -4.66 4.60 -6.91
C GLN A 160 -5.36 4.85 -8.25
N THR A 161 -5.65 6.13 -8.52
CA THR A 161 -6.20 6.54 -9.82
C THR A 161 -5.10 7.08 -10.71
N PHE A 162 -5.16 6.71 -12.00
CA PHE A 162 -4.28 7.13 -13.08
C PHE A 162 -5.09 7.78 -14.18
N ASN A 163 -4.53 8.76 -14.83
CA ASN A 163 -5.06 9.33 -16.06
C ASN A 163 -4.23 8.84 -17.25
N VAL A 164 -4.89 8.29 -18.25
CA VAL A 164 -4.32 8.03 -19.59
C VAL A 164 -4.73 9.21 -20.46
N PRO A 165 -3.81 10.13 -20.77
CA PRO A 165 -4.15 11.31 -21.55
C PRO A 165 -4.44 10.96 -23.01
N ASP A 166 -5.28 11.77 -23.65
CA ASP A 166 -5.51 11.73 -25.09
C ASP A 166 -4.51 12.67 -25.78
N ASN A 167 -3.58 12.10 -26.51
CA ASN A 167 -2.63 12.88 -27.33
C ASN A 167 -3.23 13.16 -28.72
N ASN A 168 -4.43 13.70 -28.75
CA ASN A 168 -5.20 13.96 -29.96
C ASN A 168 -4.87 15.32 -30.62
N SER A 169 -3.72 15.88 -30.40
CA SER A 169 -3.31 17.15 -30.99
C SER A 169 -2.69 16.94 -32.37
N ILE A 170 -3.54 16.71 -33.39
CA ILE A 170 -3.13 16.92 -34.78
C ILE A 170 -3.02 18.43 -34.99
N ASN A 171 -1.82 18.89 -35.29
CA ASN A 171 -1.58 20.28 -35.63
C ASN A 171 -1.18 20.35 -37.11
N ALA A 172 -1.99 21.05 -37.91
CA ALA A 172 -1.73 21.29 -39.31
C ALA A 172 -1.44 22.78 -39.52
N SER A 173 -0.35 23.08 -40.15
CA SER A 173 0.05 24.44 -40.52
C SER A 173 0.49 24.48 -41.96
N VAL A 174 0.20 25.61 -42.62
CA VAL A 174 0.70 25.87 -43.96
C VAL A 174 2.18 26.16 -43.86
N ASN A 175 3.02 25.35 -44.55
CA ASN A 175 4.46 25.52 -44.56
C ASN A 175 4.88 26.52 -45.65
N THR A 176 4.43 26.32 -46.89
CA THR A 176 4.70 27.21 -48.02
C THR A 176 3.48 27.37 -48.88
N ILE A 177 3.36 28.57 -49.50
CA ILE A 177 2.40 28.88 -50.55
C ILE A 177 3.21 29.42 -51.72
N GLN A 178 3.14 28.74 -52.86
CA GLN A 178 3.66 29.23 -54.13
C GLN A 178 2.46 29.70 -54.99
N ASN A 179 2.50 30.95 -55.34
CA ASN A 179 1.45 31.52 -56.22
C ASN A 179 1.64 31.05 -57.66
N VAL A 180 0.56 30.98 -58.41
CA VAL A 180 0.62 30.75 -59.86
C VAL A 180 1.46 31.87 -60.54
N SER A 181 2.31 31.48 -61.48
CA SER A 181 3.19 32.42 -62.19
C SER A 181 2.45 33.35 -63.19
N CYS A 182 1.28 32.92 -63.66
CA CYS A 182 0.46 33.72 -64.58
C CYS A 182 -1.03 33.42 -64.44
N LYS A 183 -1.89 34.30 -64.92
CA LYS A 183 -3.35 34.12 -64.91
C LYS A 183 -3.71 32.80 -65.59
N ASN A 184 -4.53 31.97 -64.96
CA ASN A 184 -4.89 30.59 -65.31
C ASN A 184 -3.71 29.59 -65.31
N GLY A 185 -2.61 29.87 -64.65
CA GLY A 185 -1.50 28.91 -64.41
C GLY A 185 -1.95 27.81 -63.46
N THR A 186 -1.27 26.66 -63.59
CA THR A 186 -1.50 25.47 -62.73
C THR A 186 -0.24 25.09 -61.93
N ASP A 187 0.68 26.03 -61.78
CA ASP A 187 1.98 25.89 -61.14
C ASP A 187 2.03 26.38 -59.67
N GLY A 188 0.83 26.69 -59.13
CA GLY A 188 0.71 27.02 -57.68
C GLY A 188 0.82 25.77 -56.82
N GLU A 189 1.46 25.92 -55.66
CA GLU A 189 1.65 24.85 -54.71
C GLU A 189 1.34 25.31 -53.25
N ILE A 190 0.71 24.47 -52.49
CA ILE A 190 0.57 24.64 -51.03
C ILE A 190 1.14 23.41 -50.34
N THR A 191 2.13 23.59 -49.49
CA THR A 191 2.63 22.52 -48.63
C THR A 191 2.17 22.67 -47.22
N LEU A 192 1.79 21.56 -46.58
CA LEU A 192 1.37 21.49 -45.19
C LEU A 192 2.41 20.80 -44.35
N SER A 193 2.62 21.30 -43.15
CA SER A 193 3.30 20.60 -42.06
C SER A 193 2.25 20.07 -41.10
N VAL A 194 2.21 18.75 -40.90
CA VAL A 194 1.29 18.11 -39.97
C VAL A 194 2.07 17.37 -38.91
N THR A 195 1.79 17.67 -37.64
CA THR A 195 2.40 17.04 -36.48
C THR A 195 1.34 16.41 -35.60
N GLY A 196 1.72 15.48 -34.72
CA GLY A 196 0.77 14.82 -33.81
C GLY A 196 0.09 13.58 -34.41
N VAL A 197 0.48 13.13 -35.60
CA VAL A 197 -0.04 11.89 -36.21
C VAL A 197 0.92 10.73 -35.94
N SER A 198 0.36 9.56 -35.60
CA SER A 198 1.12 8.33 -35.34
C SER A 198 1.25 7.40 -36.54
N ALA A 199 0.51 7.71 -37.60
CA ALA A 199 0.46 6.93 -38.84
C ALA A 199 0.25 7.88 -40.04
N SER A 200 0.10 7.32 -41.23
CA SER A 200 -0.18 8.10 -42.46
C SER A 200 -1.45 8.95 -42.28
N ALA A 201 -1.33 10.26 -42.47
CA ALA A 201 -2.48 11.15 -42.52
C ALA A 201 -3.07 11.16 -43.94
N THR A 202 -4.40 11.20 -44.03
CA THR A 202 -5.10 11.45 -45.29
C THR A 202 -5.53 12.88 -45.35
N TYR A 203 -5.42 13.50 -46.51
CA TYR A 203 -5.75 14.91 -46.71
C TYR A 203 -6.90 15.00 -47.72
N GLN A 204 -7.78 15.93 -47.50
CA GLN A 204 -8.85 16.26 -48.44
C GLN A 204 -8.91 17.78 -48.65
N TRP A 205 -8.74 18.23 -49.87
CA TRP A 205 -8.83 19.63 -50.22
C TRP A 205 -10.26 19.98 -50.62
N SER A 206 -10.71 21.19 -50.29
CA SER A 206 -12.08 21.62 -50.62
C SER A 206 -12.32 21.81 -52.13
N ASN A 207 -11.28 21.85 -52.95
CA ASN A 207 -11.35 21.89 -54.39
C ASN A 207 -11.37 20.52 -55.06
N GLY A 208 -11.40 19.42 -54.26
CA GLY A 208 -11.43 18.06 -54.78
C GLY A 208 -10.11 17.46 -55.21
N ALA A 209 -8.97 18.11 -54.87
CA ALA A 209 -7.62 17.64 -55.16
C ALA A 209 -7.15 16.66 -54.03
#